data_109977b119cfc6435b2ed01b0b2f9117
#
_entry.id   109977b119cfc6435b2ed01b0b2f9117
#
_cell.length_a   1.000
_cell.length_b   1.000
_cell.length_c   1.000
_cell.angle_alpha   90.00
_cell.angle_beta   90.00
_cell.angle_gamma   90.00
#
_symmetry.space_group_name_H-M   'P 1'
#
loop_
_entity.id
_entity.type
_entity.pdbx_description
1 polymer ?
#
loop_
_entity_poly.entity_id
_entity_poly.type
_entity_poly.pdbx_seq_one_letter_code
_entity_poly.pdbx_strand_id
1 'polypeptide(L)'
;MRQTFKHILSFLAIAFIFTSCSQKKDKFLNRNWHSLNTKYNILYNGNLALDAGLKDIEDSYQDNYWAILPVERLSFSEDLFSEFNNQNANFERAEQKAIKAVQKHGMNIK
;
A
#
# COMPACT_ATOMS: atom_id res chain seq x y z
N MET A 1 38.61 -8.99 -34.34
CA MET A 1 37.28 -9.59 -34.61
C MET A 1 36.67 -10.27 -33.39
N ARG A 2 37.37 -11.14 -32.66
CA ARG A 2 36.80 -11.89 -31.52
C ARG A 2 36.47 -11.01 -30.31
N GLN A 3 37.18 -9.93 -30.05
CA GLN A 3 36.93 -8.99 -28.97
C GLN A 3 35.74 -8.08 -29.26
N THR A 4 35.67 -7.52 -30.47
CA THR A 4 34.55 -6.67 -30.90
C THR A 4 33.21 -7.41 -30.88
N PHE A 5 33.20 -8.71 -31.23
CA PHE A 5 32.00 -9.56 -31.16
C PHE A 5 31.50 -9.73 -29.72
N LYS A 6 32.40 -9.87 -28.74
CA LYS A 6 32.03 -9.96 -27.31
C LYS A 6 31.39 -8.66 -26.82
N HIS A 7 31.90 -7.50 -27.21
CA HIS A 7 31.33 -6.22 -26.82
C HIS A 7 29.95 -5.98 -27.46
N ILE A 8 29.77 -6.37 -28.72
CA ILE A 8 28.46 -6.29 -29.39
C ILE A 8 27.45 -7.21 -28.71
N LEU A 9 27.83 -8.43 -28.37
CA LEU A 9 26.96 -9.38 -27.69
C LEU A 9 26.57 -8.89 -26.29
N SER A 10 27.52 -8.30 -25.55
CA SER A 10 27.26 -7.71 -24.24
C SER A 10 26.31 -6.50 -24.32
N PHE A 11 26.50 -5.63 -25.31
CA PHE A 11 25.63 -4.48 -25.53
C PHE A 11 24.21 -4.89 -25.91
N LEU A 12 24.09 -5.92 -26.76
CA LEU A 12 22.79 -6.49 -27.14
C LEU A 12 22.06 -7.11 -25.93
N ALA A 13 22.77 -7.83 -25.07
CA ALA A 13 22.21 -8.40 -23.83
C ALA A 13 21.71 -7.32 -22.88
N ILE A 14 22.45 -6.22 -22.70
CA ILE A 14 22.05 -5.07 -21.89
C ILE A 14 20.81 -4.39 -22.49
N ALA A 15 20.74 -4.20 -23.80
CA ALA A 15 19.60 -3.61 -24.49
C ALA A 15 18.32 -4.43 -24.30
N PHE A 16 18.41 -5.76 -24.28
CA PHE A 16 17.26 -6.66 -24.00
C PHE A 16 16.71 -6.50 -22.57
N ILE A 17 17.54 -6.17 -21.58
CA ILE A 17 17.12 -5.96 -20.21
C ILE A 17 16.26 -4.68 -20.09
N PHE A 18 16.59 -3.61 -20.83
CA PHE A 18 15.84 -2.36 -20.79
C PHE A 18 14.47 -2.40 -21.47
N THR A 19 14.21 -3.33 -22.39
CA THR A 19 12.91 -3.45 -23.07
C THR A 19 11.86 -4.24 -22.28
N SER A 20 12.20 -4.81 -21.11
CA SER A 20 11.34 -5.72 -20.35
C SER A 20 10.37 -5.04 -19.37
N CYS A 21 10.52 -3.75 -19.09
CA CYS A 21 9.73 -3.06 -18.07
C CYS A 21 8.47 -2.37 -18.64
N SER A 22 7.44 -3.13 -18.94
CA SER A 22 6.09 -2.59 -19.16
C SER A 22 5.17 -2.97 -18.00
N GLN A 23 4.79 -1.99 -17.18
CA GLN A 23 3.90 -2.16 -16.02
C GLN A 23 2.48 -2.65 -16.38
N LYS A 24 2.09 -2.55 -17.66
CA LYS A 24 0.73 -2.87 -18.14
C LYS A 24 0.59 -4.26 -18.79
N LYS A 25 1.65 -5.04 -18.87
CA LYS A 25 1.56 -6.38 -19.49
C LYS A 25 1.03 -7.39 -18.49
N ASP A 26 -0.18 -7.90 -18.74
CA ASP A 26 -0.85 -8.96 -17.96
C ASP A 26 -0.22 -10.34 -18.24
N LYS A 27 1.09 -10.43 -18.03
CA LYS A 27 1.85 -11.69 -18.11
C LYS A 27 1.96 -12.32 -16.72
N PHE A 28 2.02 -13.65 -16.67
CA PHE A 28 2.13 -14.42 -15.43
C PHE A 28 3.21 -13.92 -14.46
N LEU A 29 4.40 -13.59 -14.96
CA LEU A 29 5.49 -13.06 -14.13
C LEU A 29 5.16 -11.66 -13.57
N ASN A 30 4.58 -10.77 -14.37
CA ASN A 30 4.16 -9.45 -13.92
C ASN A 30 3.07 -9.54 -12.86
N ARG A 31 2.06 -10.37 -13.08
CA ARG A 31 0.96 -10.59 -12.12
C ARG A 31 1.49 -11.08 -10.78
N ASN A 32 2.35 -12.09 -10.78
CA ASN A 32 2.96 -12.61 -9.55
C ASN A 32 3.81 -11.55 -8.86
N TRP A 33 4.61 -10.79 -9.59
CA TRP A 33 5.41 -9.70 -9.03
C TRP A 33 4.53 -8.63 -8.39
N HIS A 34 3.48 -8.18 -9.08
CA HIS A 34 2.53 -7.20 -8.55
C HIS A 34 1.78 -7.74 -7.33
N SER A 35 1.32 -8.98 -7.37
CA SER A 35 0.65 -9.64 -6.25
C SER A 35 1.55 -9.72 -5.02
N LEU A 36 2.79 -10.18 -5.20
CA LEU A 36 3.77 -10.30 -4.12
C LEU A 36 4.09 -8.93 -3.51
N ASN A 37 4.38 -7.94 -4.34
CA ASN A 37 4.73 -6.60 -3.86
C ASN A 37 3.54 -5.90 -3.18
N THR A 38 2.34 -6.09 -3.69
CA THR A 38 1.12 -5.57 -3.06
C THR A 38 0.91 -6.20 -1.69
N LYS A 39 0.96 -7.52 -1.59
CA LYS A 39 0.68 -8.25 -0.35
C LYS A 39 1.73 -7.98 0.73
N TYR A 40 3.00 -8.15 0.41
CA TYR A 40 4.07 -8.13 1.41
C TYR A 40 4.69 -6.75 1.67
N ASN A 41 4.46 -5.79 0.79
CA ASN A 41 5.01 -4.46 0.97
C ASN A 41 3.91 -3.42 1.21
N ILE A 42 2.97 -3.31 0.28
CA ILE A 42 1.99 -2.22 0.34
C ILE A 42 0.91 -2.49 1.38
N LEU A 43 0.22 -3.63 1.30
CA LEU A 43 -0.85 -3.97 2.23
C LEU A 43 -0.32 -4.25 3.63
N TYR A 44 0.81 -4.93 3.76
CA TYR A 44 1.43 -5.16 5.06
C TYR A 44 1.73 -3.85 5.79
N ASN A 45 2.39 -2.89 5.12
CA ASN A 45 2.67 -1.58 5.73
C ASN A 45 1.40 -0.73 5.91
N GLY A 46 0.37 -0.93 5.08
CA GLY A 46 -0.95 -0.32 5.27
C GLY A 46 -1.63 -0.82 6.53
N ASN A 47 -1.64 -2.14 6.74
CA ASN A 47 -2.21 -2.75 7.93
C ASN A 47 -1.46 -2.33 9.21
N LEU A 48 -0.12 -2.32 9.18
CA LEU A 48 0.66 -1.81 10.33
C LEU A 48 0.29 -0.36 10.69
N ALA A 49 0.09 0.49 9.69
CA ALA A 49 -0.32 1.86 9.93
C ALA A 49 -1.77 1.94 10.47
N LEU A 50 -2.67 1.10 9.94
CA LEU A 50 -4.04 1.00 10.44
C LEU A 50 -4.08 0.55 11.90
N ASP A 51 -3.37 -0.53 12.22
CA ASP A 51 -3.28 -1.07 13.59
C ASP A 51 -2.70 -0.04 14.56
N ALA A 52 -1.68 0.70 14.14
CA ALA A 52 -1.11 1.79 14.95
C ALA A 52 -2.14 2.91 15.19
N GLY A 53 -2.90 3.30 14.15
CA GLY A 53 -3.94 4.30 14.29
C GLY A 53 -5.10 3.85 15.21
N LEU A 54 -5.52 2.59 15.12
CA LEU A 54 -6.52 2.02 16.02
C LEU A 54 -6.02 1.99 17.47
N LYS A 55 -4.76 1.62 17.66
CA LYS A 55 -4.14 1.61 18.99
C LYS A 55 -4.05 3.03 19.57
N ASP A 56 -3.69 4.04 18.78
CA ASP A 56 -3.68 5.42 19.23
C ASP A 56 -5.06 5.87 19.74
N ILE A 57 -6.13 5.47 19.06
CA ILE A 57 -7.50 5.76 19.50
C ILE A 57 -7.80 5.01 20.80
N GLU A 58 -7.43 3.72 20.88
CA GLU A 58 -7.68 2.91 22.07
C GLU A 58 -6.95 3.46 23.29
N ASP A 59 -5.70 3.88 23.15
CA ASP A 59 -4.86 4.43 24.21
C ASP A 59 -5.33 5.83 24.65
N SER A 60 -5.94 6.61 23.74
CA SER A 60 -6.47 7.95 24.03
C SER A 60 -7.89 7.97 24.57
N TYR A 61 -8.63 6.86 24.41
CA TYR A 61 -10.03 6.78 24.81
C TYR A 61 -10.17 6.62 26.33
N GLN A 62 -10.98 7.49 26.93
CA GLN A 62 -11.41 7.37 28.34
C GLN A 62 -12.90 7.07 28.42
N ASP A 63 -13.22 5.97 29.11
CA ASP A 63 -14.60 5.60 29.36
C ASP A 63 -15.30 6.62 30.27
N ASN A 64 -16.44 7.15 29.82
CA ASN A 64 -17.30 7.96 30.68
C ASN A 64 -18.36 7.05 31.33
N TYR A 65 -18.09 6.65 32.56
CA TYR A 65 -18.99 5.75 33.34
C TYR A 65 -20.33 6.39 33.75
N TRP A 66 -20.50 7.69 33.54
CA TRP A 66 -21.76 8.41 33.79
C TRP A 66 -22.67 8.47 32.56
N ALA A 67 -22.19 8.03 31.41
CA ALA A 67 -22.93 7.95 30.17
C ALA A 67 -23.10 6.48 29.74
N ILE A 68 -24.03 6.24 28.79
CA ILE A 68 -24.15 4.92 28.17
C ILE A 68 -22.85 4.67 27.39
N LEU A 69 -22.15 3.59 27.75
CA LEU A 69 -20.93 3.21 27.07
C LEU A 69 -21.22 2.82 25.61
N PRO A 70 -20.49 3.35 24.63
CA PRO A 70 -20.68 2.97 23.23
C PRO A 70 -20.26 1.52 23.01
N VAL A 71 -21.00 0.81 22.17
CA VAL A 71 -20.68 -0.57 21.77
C VAL A 71 -19.38 -0.61 20.97
N GLU A 72 -19.14 0.43 20.19
CA GLU A 72 -17.89 0.62 19.43
C GLU A 72 -17.28 1.97 19.77
N ARG A 73 -15.96 2.00 19.98
CA ARG A 73 -15.23 3.23 20.30
C ARG A 73 -15.14 4.19 19.12
N LEU A 74 -15.36 3.68 17.90
CA LEU A 74 -15.48 4.44 16.66
C LEU A 74 -16.97 4.65 16.37
N SER A 75 -17.59 5.70 16.92
CA SER A 75 -18.90 6.13 16.48
C SER A 75 -18.77 7.15 15.36
N PHE A 76 -19.37 6.86 14.21
CA PHE A 76 -19.52 7.83 13.13
C PHE A 76 -20.63 8.83 13.52
N SER A 77 -20.27 9.92 14.19
CA SER A 77 -21.16 11.08 14.30
C SER A 77 -20.73 12.11 13.25
N GLU A 78 -21.70 12.77 12.61
CA GLU A 78 -21.42 13.82 11.62
C GLU A 78 -20.59 14.98 12.21
N ASP A 79 -20.68 15.21 13.51
CA ASP A 79 -19.88 16.19 14.24
C ASP A 79 -18.39 15.84 14.29
N LEU A 80 -18.03 14.57 14.19
CA LEU A 80 -16.64 14.14 14.16
C LEU A 80 -15.91 14.53 12.86
N PHE A 81 -16.63 14.74 11.76
CA PHE A 81 -16.00 15.23 10.52
C PHE A 81 -15.43 16.65 10.66
N SER A 82 -15.90 17.45 11.60
CA SER A 82 -15.38 18.79 11.87
C SER A 82 -14.17 18.78 12.81
N GLU A 83 -14.05 17.81 13.70
CA GLU A 83 -12.91 17.64 14.61
C GLU A 83 -11.79 16.75 14.03
N PHE A 84 -12.08 15.94 13.03
CA PHE A 84 -11.10 15.09 12.31
C PHE A 84 -10.12 15.88 11.44
N ASN A 85 -10.09 17.19 11.51
CA ASN A 85 -8.99 17.98 10.95
C ASN A 85 -7.63 17.71 11.65
N ASN A 86 -7.62 16.99 12.76
CA ASN A 86 -6.44 16.29 13.28
C ASN A 86 -6.44 14.83 12.74
N GLN A 87 -6.31 14.69 11.42
CA GLN A 87 -6.13 13.38 10.79
C GLN A 87 -4.95 12.68 11.46
N ASN A 88 -5.25 11.56 12.14
CA ASN A 88 -4.19 10.71 12.67
C ASN A 88 -3.29 10.30 11.49
N ALA A 89 -2.02 10.71 11.53
CA ALA A 89 -1.06 10.45 10.45
C ALA A 89 -0.93 8.97 10.08
N ASN A 90 -1.32 8.07 10.99
CA ASN A 90 -1.32 6.64 10.76
C ASN A 90 -2.48 6.21 9.85
N PHE A 91 -3.68 6.78 10.00
CA PHE A 91 -4.80 6.51 9.10
C PHE A 91 -4.55 7.09 7.71
N GLU A 92 -4.03 8.30 7.62
CA GLU A 92 -3.63 8.90 6.34
C GLU A 92 -2.61 8.02 5.60
N ARG A 93 -1.62 7.50 6.33
CA ARG A 93 -0.64 6.57 5.76
C ARG A 93 -1.27 5.27 5.29
N ALA A 94 -2.21 4.71 6.05
CA ALA A 94 -2.94 3.50 5.66
C ALA A 94 -3.76 3.73 4.39
N GLU A 95 -4.48 4.85 4.29
CA GLU A 95 -5.23 5.26 3.12
C GLU A 95 -4.33 5.43 1.89
N GLN A 96 -3.22 6.15 2.01
CA GLN A 96 -2.25 6.32 0.92
C GLN A 96 -1.71 4.98 0.42
N LYS A 97 -1.48 4.01 1.31
CA LYS A 97 -1.06 2.66 0.92
C LYS A 97 -2.17 1.91 0.19
N ALA A 98 -3.42 2.02 0.65
CA ALA A 98 -4.57 1.42 -0.03
C ALA A 98 -4.77 2.00 -1.44
N ILE A 99 -4.73 3.32 -1.58
CA ILE A 99 -4.81 4.02 -2.87
C ILE A 99 -3.67 3.56 -3.80
N LYS A 100 -2.44 3.46 -3.29
CA LYS A 100 -1.29 2.99 -4.05
C LYS A 100 -1.46 1.54 -4.52
N ALA A 101 -2.05 0.67 -3.70
CA ALA A 101 -2.35 -0.71 -4.08
C ALA A 101 -3.29 -0.76 -5.28
N VAL A 102 -4.38 0.00 -5.24
CA VAL A 102 -5.38 0.06 -6.32
C VAL A 102 -4.80 0.67 -7.59
N GLN A 103 -4.11 1.81 -7.48
CA GLN A 103 -3.62 2.55 -8.65
C GLN A 103 -2.46 1.84 -9.37
N LYS A 104 -1.52 1.29 -8.63
CA LYS A 104 -0.31 0.69 -9.22
C LYS A 104 -0.41 -0.81 -9.46
N HIS A 105 -1.23 -1.49 -8.69
CA HIS A 105 -1.30 -2.95 -8.69
C HIS A 105 -2.72 -3.47 -8.91
N GLY A 106 -3.64 -2.63 -9.43
CA GLY A 106 -5.02 -2.97 -9.77
C GLY A 106 -5.17 -3.92 -10.97
N MET A 107 -4.18 -4.76 -11.22
CA MET A 107 -4.29 -5.85 -12.18
C MET A 107 -5.25 -6.92 -11.66
N ASN A 108 -5.88 -7.65 -12.59
CA ASN A 108 -6.82 -8.75 -12.32
C ASN A 108 -6.12 -9.89 -11.57
N ILE A 109 -5.85 -9.66 -10.30
CA ILE A 109 -5.25 -10.62 -9.37
C ILE A 109 -6.43 -11.43 -8.81
N LYS A 110 -6.60 -12.66 -9.36
CA LYS A 110 -7.52 -13.65 -8.79
C LYS A 110 -6.83 -14.41 -7.68
#